data_7b20db9ad8aa259c815c10072dfff10a
#
_entry.id   7b20db9ad8aa259c815c10072dfff10a
#
_cell.length_a   1.000
_cell.length_b   1.000
_cell.length_c   1.000
_cell.angle_alpha   90.00
_cell.angle_beta   90.00
_cell.angle_gamma   90.00
#
_symmetry.space_group_name_H-M   'P 1'
#
loop_
_entity.id
_entity.type
_entity.pdbx_description
1 polymer ?
#
loop_
_entity_poly.entity_id
_entity_poly.type
_entity_poly.pdbx_seq_one_letter_code
_entity_poly.pdbx_strand_id
1 'polypeptide(L)'
;MLVKTAGIVLKKIPYTDHSAVVHIFTEQNGLVPFLVQGLGKSKSKAAYYQSGQLLDIVYNDKQSTGLRRIKEVSLHPENPILLDIIAQQLCLFYTELVLLSIQDSHTDLELFDFIKTEICQSAQTTLHKYAPIRFVLGLCYQLGYQIDADVHFPHLEGVKIQLNQIIDGQDPGIDRTSRRHLLNRLVERLQIEVFPERGVQSLKIIDELLG
;
A
#
# COMPACT_ATOMS: atom_id res chain seq x y z
N MET A 1 -26.22 -5.41 8.60
CA MET A 1 -26.07 -4.10 9.23
C MET A 1 -25.53 -3.12 8.19
N LEU A 2 -25.91 -1.84 8.22
CA LEU A 2 -25.31 -0.82 7.37
C LEU A 2 -24.01 -0.34 8.03
N VAL A 3 -22.91 -0.37 7.28
CA VAL A 3 -21.60 0.08 7.74
C VAL A 3 -21.21 1.32 6.93
N LYS A 4 -20.74 2.36 7.62
CA LYS A 4 -20.12 3.54 7.04
C LYS A 4 -18.67 3.61 7.53
N THR A 5 -17.72 3.62 6.62
CA THR A 5 -16.29 3.55 6.95
C THR A 5 -15.43 4.24 5.92
N ALA A 6 -14.26 4.73 6.32
CA ALA A 6 -13.19 5.06 5.40
C ALA A 6 -12.55 3.78 4.84
N GLY A 7 -11.95 3.87 3.66
CA GLY A 7 -11.27 2.74 3.04
C GLY A 7 -10.23 3.17 2.02
N ILE A 8 -9.16 2.40 1.92
CA ILE A 8 -8.05 2.57 0.98
C ILE A 8 -8.19 1.53 -0.13
N VAL A 9 -8.25 1.96 -1.36
CA VAL A 9 -8.29 1.04 -2.51
C VAL A 9 -6.92 0.40 -2.69
N LEU A 10 -6.83 -0.91 -2.50
CA LEU A 10 -5.58 -1.64 -2.69
C LEU A 10 -5.44 -2.17 -4.12
N LYS A 11 -6.50 -2.78 -4.66
CA LYS A 11 -6.44 -3.40 -6.01
C LYS A 11 -7.82 -3.42 -6.66
N LYS A 12 -7.83 -3.22 -7.98
CA LYS A 12 -9.00 -3.42 -8.84
C LYS A 12 -8.71 -4.52 -9.84
N ILE A 13 -9.56 -5.55 -9.86
CA ILE A 13 -9.46 -6.69 -10.77
C ILE A 13 -10.69 -6.68 -11.68
N PRO A 14 -10.55 -6.55 -13.00
CA PRO A 14 -11.68 -6.68 -13.93
C PRO A 14 -12.41 -8.01 -13.72
N TYR A 15 -13.73 -7.98 -13.70
CA TYR A 15 -14.58 -9.17 -13.55
C TYR A 15 -15.42 -9.43 -14.80
N THR A 16 -16.03 -8.38 -15.35
CA THR A 16 -16.69 -8.35 -16.66
C THR A 16 -16.38 -7.03 -17.35
N ASP A 17 -16.85 -6.84 -18.59
CA ASP A 17 -16.67 -5.58 -19.36
C ASP A 17 -17.16 -4.32 -18.60
N HIS A 18 -18.08 -4.49 -17.65
CA HIS A 18 -18.71 -3.39 -16.92
C HIS A 18 -18.60 -3.50 -15.40
N SER A 19 -17.87 -4.48 -14.89
CA SER A 19 -17.71 -4.69 -13.44
C SER A 19 -16.29 -5.09 -13.07
N ALA A 20 -15.92 -4.82 -11.82
CA ALA A 20 -14.64 -5.23 -11.24
C ALA A 20 -14.84 -5.65 -9.77
N VAL A 21 -13.95 -6.53 -9.31
CA VAL A 21 -13.74 -6.77 -7.89
C VAL A 21 -12.70 -5.78 -7.40
N VAL A 22 -13.06 -4.99 -6.39
CA VAL A 22 -12.19 -3.98 -5.78
C VAL A 22 -11.89 -4.41 -4.35
N HIS A 23 -10.62 -4.61 -4.06
CA HIS A 23 -10.14 -4.89 -2.70
C HIS A 23 -9.90 -3.55 -2.00
N ILE A 24 -10.64 -3.31 -0.93
CA ILE A 24 -10.53 -2.09 -0.12
C ILE A 24 -10.14 -2.47 1.29
N PHE A 25 -9.07 -1.89 1.80
CA PHE A 25 -8.72 -1.97 3.21
C PHE A 25 -9.53 -0.92 3.95
N THR A 26 -10.48 -1.38 4.75
CA THR A 26 -11.43 -0.52 5.46
C THR A 26 -11.01 -0.34 6.90
N GLU A 27 -11.23 0.85 7.44
CA GLU A 27 -10.92 1.19 8.82
C GLU A 27 -11.65 0.28 9.82
N GLN A 28 -12.93 -0.09 9.54
CA GLN A 28 -13.75 -0.85 10.48
C GLN A 28 -13.75 -2.35 10.29
N ASN A 29 -13.46 -2.86 9.09
CA ASN A 29 -13.61 -4.29 8.78
C ASN A 29 -12.39 -4.88 8.07
N GLY A 30 -11.23 -4.20 8.10
CA GLY A 30 -10.02 -4.67 7.44
C GLY A 30 -10.19 -4.82 5.92
N LEU A 31 -9.58 -5.84 5.35
CA LEU A 31 -9.63 -6.10 3.91
C LEU A 31 -10.99 -6.66 3.47
N VAL A 32 -11.70 -5.90 2.63
CA VAL A 32 -13.04 -6.26 2.13
C VAL A 32 -13.06 -6.23 0.60
N PRO A 33 -13.42 -7.34 -0.07
CA PRO A 33 -13.65 -7.35 -1.51
C PRO A 33 -15.06 -6.87 -1.85
N PHE A 34 -15.14 -5.90 -2.78
CA PHE A 34 -16.40 -5.33 -3.27
C PHE A 34 -16.61 -5.61 -4.76
N LEU A 35 -17.79 -6.05 -5.14
CA LEU A 35 -18.23 -6.07 -6.54
C LEU A 35 -18.76 -4.69 -6.92
N VAL A 36 -18.04 -4.00 -7.80
CA VAL A 36 -18.43 -2.69 -8.34
C VAL A 36 -18.91 -2.83 -9.77
N GLN A 37 -20.11 -2.32 -10.05
CA GLN A 37 -20.74 -2.38 -11.38
C GLN A 37 -20.79 -0.99 -12.05
N GLY A 38 -20.91 -0.98 -13.38
CA GLY A 38 -21.06 0.26 -14.17
C GLY A 38 -19.77 1.01 -14.45
N LEU A 39 -18.61 0.39 -14.30
CA LEU A 39 -17.30 1.01 -14.52
C LEU A 39 -17.04 1.29 -16.01
N GLY A 40 -17.60 0.49 -16.95
CA GLY A 40 -17.41 0.72 -18.38
C GLY A 40 -18.21 1.91 -18.93
N LYS A 41 -19.22 2.39 -18.20
CA LYS A 41 -20.10 3.49 -18.64
C LYS A 41 -19.68 4.87 -18.14
N SER A 42 -18.81 4.95 -17.13
CA SER A 42 -18.39 6.19 -16.47
C SER A 42 -16.92 6.16 -16.11
N LYS A 43 -16.13 6.94 -16.85
CA LYS A 43 -14.69 7.14 -16.56
C LYS A 43 -14.48 7.75 -15.17
N SER A 44 -15.34 8.69 -14.75
CA SER A 44 -15.27 9.34 -13.43
C SER A 44 -15.48 8.32 -12.30
N LYS A 45 -16.44 7.40 -12.45
CA LYS A 45 -16.65 6.35 -11.46
C LYS A 45 -15.47 5.37 -11.39
N ALA A 46 -14.86 5.06 -12.53
CA ALA A 46 -13.69 4.18 -12.57
C ALA A 46 -12.46 4.78 -11.89
N ALA A 47 -12.34 6.12 -11.87
CA ALA A 47 -11.25 6.84 -11.21
C ALA A 47 -11.27 6.69 -9.67
N TYR A 48 -12.44 6.55 -9.06
CA TYR A 48 -12.55 6.33 -7.61
C TYR A 48 -11.87 5.04 -7.15
N TYR A 49 -11.78 4.05 -8.02
CA TYR A 49 -11.25 2.73 -7.69
C TYR A 49 -9.84 2.49 -8.25
N GLN A 50 -9.02 3.53 -8.27
CA GLN A 50 -7.58 3.39 -8.51
C GLN A 50 -6.85 3.07 -7.20
N SER A 51 -5.75 2.32 -7.29
CA SER A 51 -4.91 2.00 -6.12
C SER A 51 -4.44 3.28 -5.43
N GLY A 52 -4.51 3.31 -4.11
CA GLY A 52 -4.17 4.46 -3.28
C GLY A 52 -5.29 5.49 -3.10
N GLN A 53 -6.44 5.34 -3.74
CA GLN A 53 -7.58 6.24 -3.49
C GLN A 53 -8.16 6.00 -2.09
N LEU A 54 -8.37 7.10 -1.36
CA LEU A 54 -9.07 7.14 -0.08
C LEU A 54 -10.56 7.42 -0.33
N LEU A 55 -11.43 6.56 0.18
CA LEU A 55 -12.88 6.61 -0.03
C LEU A 55 -13.63 6.63 1.28
N ASP A 56 -14.75 7.37 1.32
CA ASP A 56 -15.82 7.13 2.27
C ASP A 56 -16.85 6.21 1.61
N ILE A 57 -17.13 5.07 2.22
CA ILE A 57 -18.02 4.05 1.65
C ILE A 57 -19.13 3.68 2.63
N VAL A 58 -20.31 3.39 2.06
CA VAL A 58 -21.43 2.80 2.78
C VAL A 58 -21.82 1.50 2.13
N TYR A 59 -21.88 0.42 2.90
CA TYR A 59 -22.26 -0.89 2.40
C TYR A 59 -23.07 -1.69 3.42
N ASN A 60 -23.75 -2.76 2.96
CA ASN A 60 -24.39 -3.72 3.86
C ASN A 60 -23.39 -4.80 4.23
N ASP A 61 -23.09 -4.90 5.50
CA ASP A 61 -22.39 -6.04 6.06
C ASP A 61 -23.41 -7.12 6.46
N LYS A 62 -23.84 -7.89 5.47
CA LYS A 62 -24.51 -9.17 5.72
C LYS A 62 -23.40 -10.20 5.91
N GLN A 63 -23.43 -10.95 7.01
CA GLN A 63 -22.47 -12.03 7.35
C GLN A 63 -22.45 -13.18 6.32
N SER A 64 -22.60 -12.93 5.06
CA SER A 64 -22.48 -13.93 4.00
C SER A 64 -21.06 -13.88 3.43
N THR A 65 -20.42 -15.01 3.42
CA THR A 65 -19.20 -15.28 2.64
C THR A 65 -19.42 -14.85 1.19
N GLY A 66 -18.76 -13.78 0.75
CA GLY A 66 -18.86 -13.34 -0.64
C GLY A 66 -18.57 -11.86 -0.88
N LEU A 67 -18.61 -11.48 -2.13
CA LEU A 67 -18.39 -10.11 -2.59
C LEU A 67 -19.47 -9.17 -2.06
N ARG A 68 -19.06 -8.11 -1.35
CA ARG A 68 -19.97 -7.06 -0.87
C ARG A 68 -20.29 -6.05 -1.98
N ARG A 69 -21.35 -5.27 -1.81
CA ARG A 69 -21.72 -4.21 -2.74
C ARG A 69 -21.75 -2.87 -2.02
N ILE A 70 -21.05 -1.89 -2.59
CA ILE A 70 -21.07 -0.52 -2.12
C ILE A 70 -22.41 0.10 -2.51
N LYS A 71 -23.07 0.75 -1.56
CA LYS A 71 -24.30 1.52 -1.77
C LYS A 71 -23.98 2.97 -2.11
N GLU A 72 -23.08 3.58 -1.34
CA GLU A 72 -22.65 4.95 -1.50
C GLU A 72 -21.12 5.01 -1.46
N VAL A 73 -20.54 5.89 -2.27
CA VAL A 73 -19.11 6.13 -2.33
C VAL A 73 -18.84 7.59 -2.64
N SER A 74 -17.92 8.18 -1.89
CA SER A 74 -17.34 9.50 -2.15
C SER A 74 -15.83 9.46 -1.92
N LEU A 75 -15.11 10.44 -2.46
CA LEU A 75 -13.71 10.63 -2.08
C LEU A 75 -13.67 11.11 -0.62
N HIS A 76 -12.76 10.54 0.15
CA HIS A 76 -12.48 11.02 1.50
C HIS A 76 -11.91 12.46 1.44
N PRO A 77 -12.19 13.34 2.42
CA PRO A 77 -11.66 14.71 2.41
C PRO A 77 -10.13 14.81 2.33
N GLU A 78 -9.44 13.85 2.89
CA GLU A 78 -7.96 13.74 2.86
C GLU A 78 -7.45 12.95 1.65
N ASN A 79 -8.31 12.62 0.67
CA ASN A 79 -7.87 11.86 -0.49
C ASN A 79 -6.76 12.59 -1.25
N PRO A 80 -5.59 11.97 -1.44
CA PRO A 80 -4.48 12.62 -2.13
C PRO A 80 -4.76 12.78 -3.63
N ILE A 81 -4.29 13.89 -4.19
CA ILE A 81 -4.32 14.12 -5.63
C ILE A 81 -3.00 13.64 -6.21
N LEU A 82 -2.99 12.45 -6.78
CA LEU A 82 -1.79 11.82 -7.35
C LEU A 82 -1.60 12.26 -8.80
N LEU A 83 -1.10 13.47 -9.02
CA LEU A 83 -0.84 14.02 -10.37
C LEU A 83 0.47 13.51 -10.96
N ASP A 84 1.46 13.27 -10.11
CA ASP A 84 2.77 12.80 -10.53
C ASP A 84 2.81 11.28 -10.76
N ILE A 85 3.50 10.85 -11.82
CA ILE A 85 3.64 9.44 -12.15
C ILE A 85 4.40 8.66 -11.06
N ILE A 86 5.39 9.29 -10.43
CA ILE A 86 6.17 8.67 -9.36
C ILE A 86 5.28 8.41 -8.16
N ALA A 87 4.46 9.39 -7.75
CA ALA A 87 3.49 9.24 -6.67
C ALA A 87 2.50 8.10 -6.95
N GLN A 88 2.00 7.99 -8.19
CA GLN A 88 1.11 6.90 -8.60
C GLN A 88 1.79 5.52 -8.50
N GLN A 89 3.05 5.41 -8.93
CA GLN A 89 3.80 4.16 -8.85
C GLN A 89 4.16 3.78 -7.41
N LEU A 90 4.47 4.76 -6.56
CA LEU A 90 4.65 4.52 -5.12
C LEU A 90 3.37 4.00 -4.48
N CYS A 91 2.22 4.62 -4.76
CA CYS A 91 0.94 4.12 -4.26
C CYS A 91 0.63 2.71 -4.74
N LEU A 92 0.95 2.39 -6.01
CA LEU A 92 0.79 1.02 -6.52
C LEU A 92 1.68 0.03 -5.75
N PHE A 93 2.94 0.38 -5.51
CA PHE A 93 3.88 -0.43 -4.73
C PHE A 93 3.41 -0.63 -3.28
N TYR A 94 3.00 0.45 -2.62
CA TYR A 94 2.51 0.39 -1.24
C TYR A 94 1.26 -0.48 -1.11
N THR A 95 0.27 -0.25 -1.97
CA THR A 95 -0.97 -1.02 -1.94
C THR A 95 -0.79 -2.49 -2.33
N GLU A 96 0.18 -2.82 -3.19
CA GLU A 96 0.54 -4.20 -3.50
C GLU A 96 1.17 -4.89 -2.30
N LEU A 97 2.16 -4.27 -1.65
CA LEU A 97 2.79 -4.83 -0.44
C LEU A 97 1.77 -5.07 0.67
N VAL A 98 0.90 -4.09 0.93
CA VAL A 98 -0.17 -4.23 1.92
C VAL A 98 -1.10 -5.40 1.58
N LEU A 99 -1.56 -5.49 0.32
CA LEU A 99 -2.46 -6.57 -0.11
C LEU A 99 -1.81 -7.96 0.00
N LEU A 100 -0.51 -8.06 -0.24
CA LEU A 100 0.24 -9.30 -0.09
C LEU A 100 0.45 -9.67 1.39
N SER A 101 0.58 -8.68 2.26
CA SER A 101 0.89 -8.86 3.68
C SER A 101 -0.33 -9.14 4.55
N ILE A 102 -1.52 -8.66 4.15
CA ILE A 102 -2.76 -8.87 4.91
C ILE A 102 -3.39 -10.19 4.46
N GLN A 103 -3.53 -11.15 5.38
CA GLN A 103 -4.12 -12.44 5.07
C GLN A 103 -5.61 -12.52 5.38
N ASP A 104 -6.12 -11.72 6.33
CA ASP A 104 -7.50 -11.78 6.83
C ASP A 104 -8.12 -10.41 7.07
N SER A 105 -9.46 -10.41 7.20
CA SER A 105 -10.29 -9.24 7.50
C SER A 105 -10.16 -8.75 8.95
N HIS A 106 -8.95 -8.78 9.54
CA HIS A 106 -8.75 -8.19 10.85
C HIS A 106 -8.69 -6.67 10.76
N THR A 107 -9.43 -6.03 11.65
CA THR A 107 -9.40 -4.59 11.82
C THR A 107 -8.08 -4.22 12.49
N ASP A 108 -7.30 -3.37 11.84
CA ASP A 108 -6.05 -2.83 12.36
C ASP A 108 -6.01 -1.33 12.07
N LEU A 109 -6.36 -0.53 13.08
CA LEU A 109 -6.42 0.92 12.98
C LEU A 109 -5.03 1.54 12.83
N GLU A 110 -4.03 1.00 13.49
CA GLU A 110 -2.66 1.51 13.42
C GLU A 110 -2.08 1.30 12.02
N LEU A 111 -2.28 0.11 11.47
CA LEU A 111 -1.90 -0.20 10.08
C LEU A 111 -2.68 0.67 9.07
N PHE A 112 -4.00 0.90 9.29
CA PHE A 112 -4.81 1.76 8.44
C PHE A 112 -4.28 3.19 8.41
N ASP A 113 -4.03 3.78 9.57
CA ASP A 113 -3.50 5.14 9.70
C ASP A 113 -2.08 5.28 9.14
N PHE A 114 -1.24 4.26 9.35
CA PHE A 114 0.09 4.21 8.74
C PHE A 114 -0.01 4.26 7.20
N ILE A 115 -0.79 3.37 6.58
CA ILE A 115 -0.93 3.30 5.13
C ILE A 115 -1.51 4.60 4.58
N LYS A 116 -2.57 5.13 5.22
CA LYS A 116 -3.18 6.42 4.85
C LYS A 116 -2.13 7.54 4.85
N THR A 117 -1.35 7.63 5.91
CA THR A 117 -0.30 8.65 6.05
C THR A 117 0.75 8.57 4.95
N GLU A 118 1.27 7.37 4.67
CA GLU A 118 2.29 7.17 3.64
C GLU A 118 1.77 7.47 2.21
N ILE A 119 0.52 7.11 1.93
CA ILE A 119 -0.13 7.46 0.66
C ILE A 119 -0.32 8.98 0.53
N CYS A 120 -0.78 9.66 1.58
CA CYS A 120 -0.93 11.11 1.56
C CYS A 120 0.43 11.83 1.42
N GLN A 121 1.48 11.33 2.05
CA GLN A 121 2.83 11.87 1.91
C GLN A 121 3.40 11.67 0.51
N SER A 122 3.06 10.57 -0.18
CA SER A 122 3.52 10.32 -1.55
C SER A 122 3.00 11.34 -2.57
N ALA A 123 1.90 12.03 -2.27
CA ALA A 123 1.32 13.08 -3.10
C ALA A 123 2.02 14.45 -2.92
N GLN A 124 2.94 14.59 -1.97
CA GLN A 124 3.65 15.84 -1.75
C GLN A 124 4.74 16.03 -2.81
N THR A 125 5.01 17.29 -3.14
CA THR A 125 5.88 17.71 -4.28
C THR A 125 7.35 17.31 -4.12
N THR A 126 7.80 17.00 -2.91
CA THR A 126 9.17 16.54 -2.61
C THR A 126 9.14 15.11 -2.11
N LEU A 127 9.05 14.16 -3.04
CA LEU A 127 9.21 12.75 -2.72
C LEU A 127 10.64 12.46 -2.29
N HIS A 128 10.77 12.01 -1.06
CA HIS A 128 12.07 11.63 -0.53
C HIS A 128 12.53 10.33 -1.22
N LYS A 129 13.77 10.34 -1.75
CA LYS A 129 14.36 9.18 -2.46
C LYS A 129 14.37 7.86 -1.66
N TYR A 130 14.18 7.93 -0.34
CA TYR A 130 14.09 6.77 0.56
C TYR A 130 12.64 6.40 0.93
N ALA A 131 11.63 7.05 0.36
CA ALA A 131 10.24 6.78 0.69
C ALA A 131 9.84 5.29 0.58
N PRO A 132 10.25 4.53 -0.47
CA PRO A 132 9.96 3.10 -0.54
C PRO A 132 10.60 2.29 0.58
N ILE A 133 11.86 2.62 0.95
CA ILE A 133 12.58 1.94 2.04
C ILE A 133 11.88 2.21 3.37
N ARG A 134 11.56 3.47 3.64
CA ARG A 134 10.84 3.86 4.86
C ARG A 134 9.49 3.16 4.96
N PHE A 135 8.74 3.08 3.85
CA PHE A 135 7.48 2.36 3.83
C PHE A 135 7.63 0.88 4.18
N VAL A 136 8.61 0.17 3.58
CA VAL A 136 8.84 -1.25 3.87
C VAL A 136 9.21 -1.46 5.33
N LEU A 137 10.10 -0.61 5.89
CA LEU A 137 10.47 -0.68 7.31
C LEU A 137 9.27 -0.44 8.23
N GLY A 138 8.46 0.59 7.94
CA GLY A 138 7.25 0.90 8.68
C GLY A 138 6.22 -0.23 8.58
N LEU A 139 6.03 -0.82 7.40
CA LEU A 139 5.13 -1.95 7.21
C LEU A 139 5.59 -3.18 8.01
N CYS A 140 6.90 -3.49 7.99
CA CYS A 140 7.45 -4.56 8.83
C CYS A 140 7.15 -4.32 10.32
N TYR A 141 7.34 -3.08 10.79
CA TYR A 141 7.04 -2.72 12.17
C TYR A 141 5.56 -2.91 12.51
N GLN A 142 4.65 -2.44 11.65
CA GLN A 142 3.20 -2.59 11.83
C GLN A 142 2.76 -4.07 11.86
N LEU A 143 3.44 -4.92 11.10
CA LEU A 143 3.18 -6.36 11.07
C LEU A 143 3.86 -7.13 12.22
N GLY A 144 4.58 -6.44 13.12
CA GLY A 144 5.30 -7.06 14.24
C GLY A 144 6.65 -7.69 13.86
N TYR A 145 7.16 -7.44 12.65
CA TYR A 145 8.47 -7.93 12.21
C TYR A 145 9.55 -6.89 12.47
N GLN A 146 10.53 -7.25 13.29
CA GLN A 146 11.70 -6.40 13.50
C GLN A 146 12.78 -6.71 12.47
N ILE A 147 13.22 -5.67 11.75
CA ILE A 147 14.39 -5.78 10.88
C ILE A 147 15.64 -5.55 11.74
N ASP A 148 16.29 -6.65 12.10
CA ASP A 148 17.60 -6.60 12.75
C ASP A 148 18.69 -6.51 11.66
N ALA A 149 19.35 -5.36 11.58
CA ALA A 149 20.37 -5.09 10.56
C ALA A 149 21.57 -6.05 10.67
N ASP A 150 21.96 -6.43 11.88
CA ASP A 150 23.11 -7.31 12.10
C ASP A 150 22.81 -8.75 11.67
N VAL A 151 21.55 -9.16 11.82
CA VAL A 151 21.08 -10.51 11.41
C VAL A 151 20.74 -10.58 9.92
N HIS A 152 20.01 -9.57 9.43
CA HIS A 152 19.47 -9.60 8.08
C HIS A 152 20.44 -9.07 7.00
N PHE A 153 21.46 -8.29 7.41
CA PHE A 153 22.43 -7.67 6.51
C PHE A 153 23.88 -7.81 7.02
N PRO A 154 24.33 -9.02 7.39
CA PRO A 154 25.62 -9.23 8.09
C PRO A 154 26.85 -8.79 7.29
N HIS A 155 26.70 -8.58 5.96
CA HIS A 155 27.80 -8.20 5.07
C HIS A 155 27.76 -6.72 4.66
N LEU A 156 26.80 -5.92 5.20
CA LEU A 156 26.66 -4.51 4.88
C LEU A 156 27.07 -3.66 6.08
N GLU A 157 28.34 -3.25 6.09
CA GLU A 157 28.84 -2.35 7.15
C GLU A 157 28.06 -1.03 7.18
N GLY A 158 27.68 -0.59 8.38
CA GLY A 158 26.99 0.69 8.60
C GLY A 158 25.51 0.68 8.21
N VAL A 159 24.94 -0.42 7.69
CA VAL A 159 23.54 -0.46 7.26
C VAL A 159 22.57 -0.13 8.41
N LYS A 160 22.87 -0.53 9.62
CA LYS A 160 22.04 -0.22 10.80
C LYS A 160 21.93 1.29 11.04
N ILE A 161 23.05 2.00 10.93
CA ILE A 161 23.08 3.47 11.07
C ILE A 161 22.27 4.09 9.92
N GLN A 162 22.46 3.63 8.71
CA GLN A 162 21.75 4.11 7.52
C GLN A 162 20.24 3.89 7.63
N LEU A 163 19.79 2.71 8.09
CA LEU A 163 18.36 2.41 8.29
C LEU A 163 17.75 3.32 9.34
N ASN A 164 18.44 3.54 10.47
CA ASN A 164 17.96 4.46 11.51
C ASN A 164 17.86 5.89 10.97
N GLN A 165 18.85 6.37 10.22
CA GLN A 165 18.80 7.68 9.59
C GLN A 165 17.62 7.84 8.63
N ILE A 166 17.31 6.79 7.82
CA ILE A 166 16.15 6.79 6.93
C ILE A 166 14.84 6.85 7.71
N ILE A 167 14.72 6.09 8.79
CA ILE A 167 13.54 6.12 9.69
C ILE A 167 13.36 7.52 10.29
N ASP A 168 14.44 8.14 10.73
CA ASP A 168 14.44 9.50 11.30
C ASP A 168 14.28 10.61 10.26
N GLY A 169 14.06 10.26 8.98
CA GLY A 169 13.88 11.21 7.87
C GLY A 169 15.16 11.91 7.43
N GLN A 170 16.31 11.42 7.84
CA GLN A 170 17.63 11.93 7.45
C GLN A 170 18.10 11.34 6.12
N ASP A 171 19.04 11.99 5.45
CA ASP A 171 19.71 11.45 4.25
C ASP A 171 21.04 10.79 4.64
N PRO A 172 21.16 9.47 4.63
CA PRO A 172 22.41 8.77 4.91
C PRO A 172 23.45 8.86 3.78
N GLY A 173 23.16 9.57 2.69
CA GLY A 173 24.08 9.71 1.57
C GLY A 173 24.31 8.44 0.74
N ILE A 174 23.38 7.48 0.79
CA ILE A 174 23.49 6.23 0.04
C ILE A 174 23.34 6.52 -1.47
N ASP A 175 24.26 6.00 -2.27
CA ASP A 175 24.16 6.08 -3.73
C ASP A 175 22.97 5.28 -4.29
N ARG A 176 22.63 5.55 -5.55
CA ARG A 176 21.48 4.94 -6.23
C ARG A 176 21.51 3.40 -6.21
N THR A 177 22.66 2.82 -6.52
CA THR A 177 22.81 1.36 -6.64
C THR A 177 22.66 0.68 -5.29
N SER A 178 23.30 1.23 -4.27
CA SER A 178 23.23 0.72 -2.89
C SER A 178 21.82 0.87 -2.32
N ARG A 179 21.14 1.99 -2.61
CA ARG A 179 19.74 2.22 -2.20
C ARG A 179 18.79 1.20 -2.83
N ARG A 180 18.93 0.94 -4.13
CA ARG A 180 18.17 -0.09 -4.85
C ARG A 180 18.42 -1.47 -4.25
N HIS A 181 19.69 -1.82 -4.00
CA HIS A 181 20.05 -3.09 -3.38
C HIS A 181 19.40 -3.25 -2.01
N LEU A 182 19.46 -2.20 -1.19
CA LEU A 182 18.86 -2.20 0.14
C LEU A 182 17.33 -2.40 0.07
N LEU A 183 16.63 -1.69 -0.82
CA LEU A 183 15.19 -1.87 -1.02
C LEU A 183 14.84 -3.31 -1.42
N ASN A 184 15.55 -3.87 -2.40
CA ASN A 184 15.31 -5.23 -2.87
C ASN A 184 15.50 -6.25 -1.75
N ARG A 185 16.55 -6.10 -0.93
CA ARG A 185 16.81 -6.99 0.21
C ARG A 185 15.74 -6.87 1.29
N LEU A 186 15.24 -5.67 1.58
CA LEU A 186 14.15 -5.46 2.53
C LEU A 186 12.84 -6.11 2.04
N VAL A 187 12.51 -5.93 0.77
CA VAL A 187 11.31 -6.55 0.18
C VAL A 187 11.44 -8.07 0.14
N GLU A 188 12.61 -8.61 -0.21
CA GLU A 188 12.89 -10.05 -0.17
C GLU A 188 12.67 -10.62 1.25
N ARG A 189 13.12 -9.91 2.27
CA ARG A 189 12.90 -10.32 3.66
C ARG A 189 11.44 -10.30 4.05
N LEU A 190 10.73 -9.21 3.75
CA LEU A 190 9.29 -9.14 3.98
C LEU A 190 8.56 -10.28 3.25
N GLN A 191 8.95 -10.59 2.02
CA GLN A 191 8.37 -11.68 1.24
C GLN A 191 8.56 -13.04 1.93
N ILE A 192 9.78 -13.37 2.35
CA ILE A 192 10.09 -14.65 3.00
C ILE A 192 9.26 -14.83 4.28
N GLU A 193 9.12 -13.79 5.07
CA GLU A 193 8.46 -13.86 6.39
C GLU A 193 6.93 -13.82 6.29
N VAL A 194 6.37 -13.09 5.31
CA VAL A 194 4.93 -12.76 5.31
C VAL A 194 4.17 -13.41 4.16
N PHE A 195 4.74 -13.45 2.96
CA PHE A 195 4.07 -13.96 1.75
C PHE A 195 5.02 -14.73 0.81
N PRO A 196 5.63 -15.85 1.27
CA PRO A 196 6.75 -16.52 0.60
C PRO A 196 6.46 -17.00 -0.83
N GLU A 197 5.19 -17.28 -1.15
CA GLU A 197 4.80 -17.81 -2.46
C GLU A 197 4.42 -16.72 -3.48
N ARG A 198 4.49 -15.44 -3.12
CA ARG A 198 4.01 -14.34 -3.96
C ARG A 198 5.12 -13.35 -4.24
N GLY A 199 5.32 -12.99 -5.52
CA GLY A 199 6.28 -11.95 -5.92
C GLY A 199 5.65 -10.56 -5.93
N VAL A 200 6.48 -9.52 -5.71
CA VAL A 200 6.10 -8.11 -5.79
C VAL A 200 6.35 -7.62 -7.22
N GLN A 201 5.29 -7.38 -7.98
CA GLN A 201 5.36 -7.02 -9.40
C GLN A 201 5.80 -5.56 -9.61
N SER A 202 5.32 -4.65 -8.76
CA SER A 202 5.62 -3.22 -8.83
C SER A 202 7.06 -2.86 -8.42
N LEU A 203 7.79 -3.78 -7.77
CA LEU A 203 9.17 -3.52 -7.33
C LEU A 203 10.10 -3.14 -8.49
N LYS A 204 9.96 -3.79 -9.65
CA LYS A 204 10.76 -3.48 -10.85
C LYS A 204 10.56 -2.03 -11.32
N ILE A 205 9.32 -1.56 -11.26
CA ILE A 205 8.97 -0.20 -11.67
C ILE A 205 9.59 0.82 -10.71
N ILE A 206 9.51 0.54 -9.41
CA ILE A 206 10.14 1.39 -8.38
C ILE A 206 11.65 1.43 -8.53
N ASP A 207 12.27 0.30 -8.81
CA ASP A 207 13.70 0.21 -9.08
C ASP A 207 14.15 1.08 -10.29
N GLU A 208 13.33 1.17 -11.32
CA GLU A 208 13.61 2.00 -12.50
C GLU A 208 13.40 3.50 -12.26
N LEU A 209 12.39 3.86 -11.47
CA LEU A 209 12.00 5.25 -11.22
C LEU A 209 12.82 5.94 -10.12
N LEU A 210 13.08 5.23 -9.04
CA LEU A 210 13.71 5.78 -7.83
C LEU A 210 15.09 5.20 -7.57
N GLY A 211 15.44 4.19 -8.32
CA GLY A 211 16.75 3.56 -8.29
C GLY A 211 17.89 4.45 -8.75
#